data_2bece0bda4f39d42e3d360192158d65f
#
_entry.id   2bece0bda4f39d42e3d360192158d65f
#
_cell.length_a   1.000
_cell.length_b   1.000
_cell.length_c   1.000
_cell.angle_alpha   90.00
_cell.angle_beta   90.00
_cell.angle_gamma   90.00
#
_symmetry.space_group_name_H-M   'P 1'
#
loop_
_entity.id
_entity.type
_entity.pdbx_description
1 polymer ?
#
loop_
_entity_poly.entity_id
_entity_poly.type
_entity_poly.pdbx_seq_one_letter_code
_entity_poly.pdbx_strand_id
1 'polypeptide(L)'
;MGVADTARLIDSGRDVRAVPARWIDLGHVAPSSFHATYAGLAAAQTDGAPPIVVWARVAPHISLGRHQDADAELKCPLAVPVVRRPLGGGAAWIDESQHCYVLIMPLARLKGRPSEWFGWGLAPAVRTYAAFGLNVVRDGQDLSLSGRKLAGSGAATIGTCAVLGSSFLLRFPVERFAACIAAPSQAFTAWLVRALRDCLTDWESHLPAPSEEALRQAFRQALAETLGWTLVEDAVSPAEAHAIAQGCGEWEAGEQGPRARRVPYGIKVKRDVFLTERHVGDRFARVLTRSGRFEAVALSAGLPEAADVLLRACPPAFDALRRSLAGFVPREEAASWARLILETACFHSD
;
A
#
# COMPACT_ATOMS: atom_id res chain seq x y z
N MET A 1 13.89 8.17 -11.91
CA MET A 1 13.21 9.28 -12.61
C MET A 1 13.52 10.56 -11.84
N GLY A 2 14.20 11.53 -12.46
CA GLY A 2 14.56 12.79 -11.80
C GLY A 2 13.42 13.82 -11.88
N VAL A 3 13.61 14.94 -11.16
CA VAL A 3 12.64 16.07 -11.12
C VAL A 3 12.19 16.54 -12.53
N ALA A 4 13.03 16.38 -13.55
CA ALA A 4 12.70 16.71 -14.93
C ALA A 4 11.60 15.82 -15.55
N ASP A 5 11.39 14.62 -15.05
CA ASP A 5 10.38 13.68 -15.57
C ASP A 5 8.98 13.94 -14.98
N THR A 6 8.93 14.54 -13.80
CA THR A 6 7.67 14.92 -13.12
C THR A 6 6.98 16.09 -13.84
N ALA A 7 7.77 17.03 -14.39
CA ALA A 7 7.25 18.20 -15.11
C ALA A 7 6.55 17.85 -16.43
N ARG A 8 6.86 16.69 -17.03
CA ARG A 8 6.22 16.23 -18.28
C ARG A 8 4.80 15.69 -18.10
N LEU A 9 4.43 15.29 -16.91
CA LEU A 9 3.10 14.75 -16.59
C LEU A 9 2.06 15.83 -16.29
N ILE A 10 2.51 17.04 -15.96
CA ILE A 10 1.68 18.23 -15.78
C ILE A 10 1.81 19.09 -17.02
N ASP A 11 0.72 19.63 -17.55
CA ASP A 11 0.73 20.45 -18.76
C ASP A 11 1.60 21.72 -18.58
N SER A 12 2.89 21.60 -18.93
CA SER A 12 3.89 22.66 -18.84
C SER A 12 3.90 23.63 -20.04
N GLY A 13 2.88 23.57 -20.88
CA GLY A 13 2.78 24.39 -22.10
C GLY A 13 2.34 25.83 -21.88
N ARG A 14 2.17 26.27 -20.65
CA ARG A 14 1.85 27.68 -20.32
C ARG A 14 2.80 28.15 -19.24
N ASP A 15 3.22 29.42 -19.31
CA ASP A 15 4.01 30.17 -18.33
C ASP A 15 3.95 29.54 -16.92
N VAL A 16 5.09 29.43 -16.25
CA VAL A 16 5.22 28.90 -14.87
C VAL A 16 4.43 29.82 -13.88
N ARG A 17 3.11 29.97 -14.13
CA ARG A 17 2.22 30.59 -13.16
C ARG A 17 1.93 29.53 -12.11
N ALA A 18 2.27 29.87 -10.88
CA ALA A 18 1.94 29.06 -9.71
C ALA A 18 0.46 28.65 -9.77
N VAL A 19 0.18 27.35 -9.76
CA VAL A 19 -1.18 26.82 -9.84
C VAL A 19 -1.81 26.92 -8.45
N PRO A 20 -2.88 27.69 -8.25
CA PRO A 20 -3.57 27.70 -6.97
C PRO A 20 -4.13 26.31 -6.69
N ALA A 21 -3.87 25.79 -5.50
CA ALA A 21 -4.39 24.53 -5.01
C ALA A 21 -4.99 24.71 -3.63
N ARG A 22 -6.12 24.08 -3.36
CA ARG A 22 -6.83 24.14 -2.08
C ARG A 22 -6.14 23.21 -1.08
N TRP A 23 -5.89 23.72 0.13
CA TRP A 23 -5.43 22.90 1.25
C TRP A 23 -6.58 22.73 2.24
N ILE A 24 -7.02 21.50 2.44
CA ILE A 24 -8.09 21.13 3.36
C ILE A 24 -7.49 20.27 4.47
N ASP A 25 -7.33 20.88 5.65
CA ASP A 25 -6.86 20.18 6.85
C ASP A 25 -8.08 19.70 7.64
N LEU A 26 -8.21 18.38 7.76
CA LEU A 26 -9.31 17.76 8.51
C LEU A 26 -8.97 17.56 9.99
N GLY A 27 -7.73 17.83 10.40
CA GLY A 27 -7.27 17.53 11.75
C GLY A 27 -7.34 16.03 12.05
N HIS A 28 -7.88 15.67 13.22
CA HIS A 28 -8.08 14.29 13.65
C HIS A 28 -9.51 13.83 13.35
N VAL A 29 -9.67 12.79 12.52
CA VAL A 29 -10.97 12.37 12.00
C VAL A 29 -11.22 10.87 12.12
N ALA A 30 -12.49 10.51 12.08
CA ALA A 30 -12.93 9.11 12.00
C ALA A 30 -12.56 8.48 10.64
N PRO A 31 -12.33 7.16 10.58
CA PRO A 31 -11.92 6.46 9.35
C PRO A 31 -12.87 6.66 8.16
N SER A 32 -14.18 6.43 8.37
CA SER A 32 -15.20 6.61 7.32
C SER A 32 -15.26 8.05 6.82
N SER A 33 -15.20 9.02 7.73
CA SER A 33 -15.19 10.45 7.38
C SER A 33 -14.01 10.83 6.51
N PHE A 34 -12.79 10.33 6.81
CA PHE A 34 -11.62 10.59 5.99
C PHE A 34 -11.80 10.09 4.56
N HIS A 35 -12.21 8.82 4.42
CA HIS A 35 -12.35 8.20 3.10
C HIS A 35 -13.51 8.80 2.29
N ALA A 36 -14.62 9.14 2.94
CA ALA A 36 -15.74 9.81 2.32
C ALA A 36 -15.40 11.23 1.87
N THR A 37 -14.64 11.97 2.69
CA THR A 37 -14.30 13.36 2.39
C THR A 37 -13.52 13.48 1.08
N TYR A 38 -12.40 12.77 0.92
CA TYR A 38 -11.66 12.92 -0.33
C TYR A 38 -12.39 12.33 -1.54
N ALA A 39 -13.22 11.29 -1.34
CA ALA A 39 -14.03 10.73 -2.42
C ALA A 39 -15.11 11.72 -2.88
N GLY A 40 -15.84 12.32 -1.95
CA GLY A 40 -16.87 13.32 -2.25
C GLY A 40 -16.30 14.61 -2.84
N LEU A 41 -15.16 15.07 -2.32
CA LEU A 41 -14.43 16.20 -2.91
C LEU A 41 -14.05 15.93 -4.38
N ALA A 42 -13.52 14.74 -4.67
CA ALA A 42 -13.15 14.37 -6.03
C ALA A 42 -14.38 14.22 -6.96
N ALA A 43 -15.47 13.67 -6.44
CA ALA A 43 -16.73 13.51 -7.20
C ALA A 43 -17.39 14.86 -7.52
N ALA A 44 -17.28 15.84 -6.62
CA ALA A 44 -17.82 17.18 -6.81
C ALA A 44 -16.98 18.09 -7.70
N GLN A 45 -15.74 17.70 -8.03
CA GLN A 45 -14.84 18.50 -8.85
C GLN A 45 -15.27 18.59 -10.30
N THR A 46 -14.99 19.75 -10.91
CA THR A 46 -15.12 19.99 -12.36
C THR A 46 -13.75 20.07 -13.02
N ASP A 47 -13.69 19.92 -14.34
CA ASP A 47 -12.43 19.91 -15.11
C ASP A 47 -11.58 21.17 -14.95
N GLY A 48 -12.21 22.33 -14.72
CA GLY A 48 -11.53 23.63 -14.54
C GLY A 48 -11.12 23.92 -13.10
N ALA A 49 -11.55 23.11 -12.13
CA ALA A 49 -11.33 23.39 -10.71
C ALA A 49 -9.84 23.30 -10.31
N PRO A 50 -9.43 23.99 -9.22
CA PRO A 50 -8.09 23.86 -8.70
C PRO A 50 -7.84 22.47 -8.09
N PRO A 51 -6.60 21.96 -8.09
CA PRO A 51 -6.24 20.76 -7.34
C PRO A 51 -6.56 20.90 -5.84
N ILE A 52 -6.77 19.78 -5.16
CA ILE A 52 -6.99 19.75 -3.71
C ILE A 52 -5.94 18.88 -3.04
N VAL A 53 -5.45 19.34 -1.91
CA VAL A 53 -4.69 18.55 -0.94
C VAL A 53 -5.56 18.36 0.29
N VAL A 54 -5.85 17.11 0.64
CA VAL A 54 -6.48 16.76 1.92
C VAL A 54 -5.38 16.26 2.85
N TRP A 55 -5.33 16.83 4.06
CA TRP A 55 -4.42 16.45 5.13
C TRP A 55 -5.20 15.97 6.33
N ALA A 56 -4.78 14.88 6.99
CA ALA A 56 -5.48 14.35 8.16
C ALA A 56 -4.61 13.44 9.02
N ARG A 57 -4.96 13.37 10.31
CA ARG A 57 -4.67 12.22 11.18
C ARG A 57 -5.95 11.41 11.34
N VAL A 58 -5.86 10.11 11.24
CA VAL A 58 -7.05 9.24 11.21
C VAL A 58 -7.01 8.25 12.35
N ALA A 59 -8.14 8.04 13.01
CA ALA A 59 -8.27 7.08 14.09
C ALA A 59 -7.92 5.64 13.63
N PRO A 60 -7.47 4.75 14.54
CA PRO A 60 -7.00 3.40 14.19
C PRO A 60 -8.03 2.57 13.44
N HIS A 61 -7.63 2.02 12.28
CA HIS A 61 -8.47 1.14 11.47
C HIS A 61 -7.66 0.33 10.46
N ILE A 62 -8.29 -0.68 9.89
CA ILE A 62 -7.82 -1.35 8.67
C ILE A 62 -8.49 -0.69 7.46
N SER A 63 -7.69 -0.13 6.57
CA SER A 63 -8.12 0.39 5.27
C SER A 63 -7.92 -0.67 4.20
N LEU A 64 -9.02 -1.26 3.70
CA LEU A 64 -9.02 -2.21 2.60
C LEU A 64 -9.02 -1.49 1.26
N GLY A 65 -8.30 -2.03 0.29
CA GLY A 65 -8.38 -1.58 -1.09
C GLY A 65 -9.76 -1.86 -1.70
N ARG A 66 -10.17 -1.02 -2.67
CA ARG A 66 -11.48 -1.09 -3.33
C ARG A 66 -11.89 -2.50 -3.80
N HIS A 67 -10.92 -3.33 -4.20
CA HIS A 67 -11.16 -4.64 -4.78
C HIS A 67 -10.90 -5.81 -3.82
N GLN A 68 -10.64 -5.54 -2.53
CA GLN A 68 -10.41 -6.59 -1.54
C GLN A 68 -11.72 -7.04 -0.88
N ASP A 69 -11.75 -8.31 -0.49
CA ASP A 69 -12.81 -8.89 0.32
C ASP A 69 -12.36 -8.93 1.77
N ALA A 70 -13.16 -8.35 2.69
CA ALA A 70 -12.83 -8.31 4.11
C ALA A 70 -12.75 -9.72 4.72
N ASP A 71 -13.71 -10.59 4.41
CA ASP A 71 -13.78 -11.95 4.97
C ASP A 71 -12.66 -12.85 4.46
N ALA A 72 -12.17 -12.56 3.23
CA ALA A 72 -11.04 -13.29 2.66
C ALA A 72 -9.68 -12.80 3.18
N GLU A 73 -9.55 -11.49 3.43
CA GLU A 73 -8.26 -10.86 3.77
C GLU A 73 -8.01 -10.75 5.27
N LEU A 74 -9.07 -10.62 6.07
CA LEU A 74 -8.98 -10.26 7.48
C LEU A 74 -9.54 -11.35 8.41
N LYS A 75 -8.99 -11.42 9.60
CA LYS A 75 -9.52 -12.24 10.69
C LYS A 75 -10.72 -11.53 11.33
N CYS A 76 -11.86 -12.18 11.40
CA CYS A 76 -13.03 -11.64 12.08
C CYS A 76 -13.31 -12.35 13.42
N PRO A 77 -13.77 -11.63 14.46
CA PRO A 77 -13.92 -10.19 14.57
C PRO A 77 -12.58 -9.45 14.79
N LEU A 78 -12.52 -8.18 14.39
CA LEU A 78 -11.39 -7.29 14.66
C LEU A 78 -11.68 -6.31 15.80
N ALA A 79 -10.62 -5.92 16.51
CA ALA A 79 -10.70 -4.91 17.57
C ALA A 79 -10.71 -3.45 17.05
N VAL A 80 -10.54 -3.26 15.75
CA VAL A 80 -10.54 -1.95 15.09
C VAL A 80 -11.53 -1.94 13.92
N PRO A 81 -12.08 -0.77 13.56
CA PRO A 81 -12.93 -0.65 12.37
C PRO A 81 -12.24 -1.11 11.09
N VAL A 82 -13.02 -1.58 10.14
CA VAL A 82 -12.59 -1.87 8.77
C VAL A 82 -13.33 -0.95 7.82
N VAL A 83 -12.58 -0.20 7.01
CA VAL A 83 -13.15 0.69 6.01
C VAL A 83 -12.59 0.34 4.64
N ARG A 84 -13.46 0.16 3.65
CA ARG A 84 -13.05 -0.01 2.27
C ARG A 84 -12.81 1.35 1.65
N ARG A 85 -11.56 1.63 1.24
CA ARG A 85 -11.25 2.89 0.58
C ARG A 85 -11.58 2.85 -0.91
N PRO A 86 -11.92 3.98 -1.53
CA PRO A 86 -12.14 4.08 -2.98
C PRO A 86 -10.86 3.90 -3.82
N LEU A 87 -9.69 3.88 -3.17
CA LEU A 87 -8.41 3.68 -3.84
C LEU A 87 -8.05 2.18 -3.94
N GLY A 88 -7.20 1.84 -4.91
CA GLY A 88 -6.65 0.50 -5.05
C GLY A 88 -5.64 0.12 -3.97
N GLY A 89 -5.02 -1.05 -4.12
CA GLY A 89 -3.98 -1.58 -3.23
C GLY A 89 -4.48 -2.67 -2.29
N GLY A 90 -3.61 -3.12 -1.37
CA GLY A 90 -3.88 -4.13 -0.35
C GLY A 90 -4.42 -3.55 0.95
N ALA A 91 -4.60 -4.40 1.97
CA ALA A 91 -4.91 -3.98 3.33
C ALA A 91 -3.79 -3.10 3.89
N ALA A 92 -4.16 -2.04 4.58
CA ALA A 92 -3.24 -1.13 5.24
C ALA A 92 -3.73 -0.82 6.66
N TRP A 93 -2.79 -0.75 7.60
CA TRP A 93 -3.05 -0.20 8.92
C TRP A 93 -2.91 1.31 8.86
N ILE A 94 -3.89 2.04 9.37
CA ILE A 94 -3.86 3.50 9.53
C ILE A 94 -4.20 3.83 10.98
N ASP A 95 -3.43 4.71 11.59
CA ASP A 95 -3.66 5.24 12.93
C ASP A 95 -3.03 6.64 13.09
N GLU A 96 -3.07 7.17 14.31
CA GLU A 96 -2.54 8.49 14.63
C GLU A 96 -1.00 8.58 14.54
N SER A 97 -0.30 7.45 14.39
CA SER A 97 1.15 7.42 14.17
C SER A 97 1.54 7.71 12.71
N GLN A 98 0.61 8.24 11.93
CA GLN A 98 0.89 8.67 10.56
C GLN A 98 0.04 9.87 10.17
N HIS A 99 0.60 10.73 9.32
CA HIS A 99 -0.08 11.85 8.70
C HIS A 99 -0.48 11.46 7.27
N CYS A 100 -1.79 11.32 7.06
CA CYS A 100 -2.35 10.98 5.76
C CYS A 100 -2.47 12.22 4.88
N TYR A 101 -2.18 12.06 3.59
CA TYR A 101 -2.49 13.06 2.60
C TYR A 101 -3.15 12.44 1.37
N VAL A 102 -4.04 13.21 0.74
CA VAL A 102 -4.64 12.83 -0.54
C VAL A 102 -4.52 14.02 -1.51
N LEU A 103 -4.01 13.74 -2.70
CA LEU A 103 -3.93 14.68 -3.79
C LEU A 103 -5.07 14.39 -4.77
N ILE A 104 -5.89 15.41 -5.07
CA ILE A 104 -7.00 15.34 -6.01
C ILE A 104 -6.67 16.30 -7.16
N MET A 105 -6.53 15.76 -8.38
CA MET A 105 -6.15 16.49 -9.57
C MET A 105 -7.17 16.27 -10.68
N PRO A 106 -7.82 17.31 -11.20
CA PRO A 106 -8.65 17.18 -12.38
C PRO A 106 -7.87 16.56 -13.56
N LEU A 107 -8.44 15.53 -14.22
CA LEU A 107 -7.78 14.82 -15.32
C LEU A 107 -7.46 15.73 -16.50
N ALA A 108 -8.24 16.80 -16.71
CA ALA A 108 -7.96 17.81 -17.73
C ALA A 108 -6.61 18.52 -17.54
N ARG A 109 -6.04 18.49 -16.31
CA ARG A 109 -4.74 19.08 -15.99
C ARG A 109 -3.61 18.06 -15.91
N LEU A 110 -3.90 16.78 -16.07
CA LEU A 110 -2.95 15.68 -15.88
C LEU A 110 -2.79 14.90 -17.17
N LYS A 111 -1.54 14.75 -17.61
CA LYS A 111 -1.19 13.88 -18.74
C LYS A 111 -0.71 12.53 -18.20
N GLY A 112 -0.89 11.47 -19.01
CA GLY A 112 -0.38 10.14 -18.70
C GLY A 112 -1.42 9.16 -18.14
N ARG A 113 -0.97 7.93 -17.92
CA ARG A 113 -1.80 6.81 -17.45
C ARG A 113 -1.82 6.75 -15.92
N PRO A 114 -2.79 6.09 -15.29
CA PRO A 114 -2.85 5.94 -13.84
C PRO A 114 -1.56 5.41 -13.18
N SER A 115 -0.83 4.52 -13.86
CA SER A 115 0.47 4.01 -13.39
C SER A 115 1.57 5.09 -13.28
N GLU A 116 1.44 6.18 -14.03
CA GLU A 116 2.38 7.30 -14.05
C GLU A 116 2.07 8.34 -12.97
N TRP A 117 0.83 8.33 -12.44
CA TRP A 117 0.41 9.27 -11.40
C TRP A 117 1.23 9.16 -10.11
N PHE A 118 1.75 7.98 -9.81
CA PHE A 118 2.64 7.81 -8.65
C PHE A 118 3.94 8.63 -8.80
N GLY A 119 4.34 8.97 -10.01
CA GLY A 119 5.50 9.83 -10.27
C GLY A 119 5.32 11.23 -9.70
N TRP A 120 4.27 11.94 -10.11
CA TRP A 120 3.99 13.28 -9.61
C TRP A 120 3.46 13.28 -8.18
N GLY A 121 2.58 12.34 -7.83
CA GLY A 121 1.88 12.35 -6.54
C GLY A 121 2.75 11.97 -5.35
N LEU A 122 3.86 11.25 -5.56
CA LEU A 122 4.81 10.90 -4.50
C LEU A 122 6.04 11.80 -4.47
N ALA A 123 6.28 12.61 -5.50
CA ALA A 123 7.43 13.53 -5.54
C ALA A 123 7.46 14.51 -4.34
N PRO A 124 6.33 15.13 -3.92
CA PRO A 124 6.34 15.98 -2.74
C PRO A 124 6.73 15.25 -1.47
N ALA A 125 6.27 14.01 -1.28
CA ALA A 125 6.64 13.23 -0.10
C ALA A 125 8.15 12.88 -0.10
N VAL A 126 8.71 12.46 -1.23
CA VAL A 126 10.16 12.22 -1.37
C VAL A 126 10.95 13.49 -1.01
N ARG A 127 10.51 14.65 -1.50
CA ARG A 127 11.14 15.94 -1.21
C ARG A 127 11.02 16.31 0.26
N THR A 128 9.87 16.02 0.88
CA THR A 128 9.66 16.24 2.33
C THR A 128 10.60 15.40 3.16
N TYR A 129 10.69 14.09 2.90
CA TYR A 129 11.61 13.22 3.62
C TYR A 129 13.07 13.70 3.49
N ALA A 130 13.47 14.16 2.29
CA ALA A 130 14.80 14.70 2.05
C ALA A 130 15.08 15.97 2.87
N ALA A 131 14.08 16.83 3.12
CA ALA A 131 14.21 18.01 3.95
C ALA A 131 14.55 17.68 5.43
N PHE A 132 14.19 16.48 5.88
CA PHE A 132 14.55 15.94 7.20
C PHE A 132 15.80 15.02 7.17
N GLY A 133 16.50 14.91 6.04
CA GLY A 133 17.70 14.10 5.93
C GLY A 133 17.45 12.61 5.64
N LEU A 134 16.22 12.20 5.35
CA LEU A 134 15.90 10.83 4.95
C LEU A 134 15.96 10.68 3.42
N ASN A 135 16.88 9.87 2.94
CA ASN A 135 17.07 9.63 1.50
C ASN A 135 16.09 8.58 0.97
N VAL A 136 14.82 9.00 0.88
CA VAL A 136 13.70 8.16 0.42
C VAL A 136 13.64 8.17 -1.10
N VAL A 137 13.36 7.01 -1.68
CA VAL A 137 13.18 6.84 -3.12
C VAL A 137 11.80 6.24 -3.43
N ARG A 138 11.27 6.56 -4.59
CA ARG A 138 10.07 5.91 -5.10
C ARG A 138 10.40 4.54 -5.69
N ASP A 139 9.70 3.50 -5.23
CA ASP A 139 9.75 2.14 -5.73
C ASP A 139 8.35 1.70 -6.22
N GLY A 140 8.07 1.95 -7.48
CA GLY A 140 6.75 1.72 -8.06
C GLY A 140 5.68 2.62 -7.45
N GLN A 141 4.78 2.02 -6.69
CA GLN A 141 3.68 2.67 -5.96
C GLN A 141 4.06 2.96 -4.50
N ASP A 142 5.23 2.54 -4.04
CA ASP A 142 5.67 2.65 -2.66
C ASP A 142 6.82 3.68 -2.53
N LEU A 143 7.01 4.17 -1.32
CA LEU A 143 8.20 4.89 -0.91
C LEU A 143 9.11 3.96 -0.13
N SER A 144 10.39 3.98 -0.43
CA SER A 144 11.39 3.06 0.10
C SER A 144 12.57 3.82 0.70
N LEU A 145 13.04 3.35 1.86
CA LEU A 145 14.24 3.83 2.51
C LEU A 145 15.17 2.63 2.75
N SER A 146 16.38 2.68 2.21
CA SER A 146 17.37 1.59 2.31
C SER A 146 16.81 0.21 1.87
N GLY A 147 16.00 0.19 0.79
CA GLY A 147 15.39 -1.04 0.25
C GLY A 147 14.18 -1.57 1.03
N ARG A 148 13.81 -0.93 2.15
CA ARG A 148 12.62 -1.27 2.95
C ARG A 148 11.48 -0.29 2.64
N LYS A 149 10.26 -0.79 2.54
CA LYS A 149 9.07 0.03 2.29
C LYS A 149 8.81 0.92 3.50
N LEU A 150 8.77 2.24 3.29
CA LEU A 150 8.48 3.26 4.30
C LEU A 150 7.01 3.70 4.26
N ALA A 151 6.43 3.84 3.06
CA ALA A 151 5.03 4.17 2.90
C ALA A 151 4.43 3.50 1.67
N GLY A 152 3.17 3.14 1.75
CA GLY A 152 2.36 2.69 0.63
C GLY A 152 1.54 3.82 0.05
N SER A 153 1.11 3.68 -1.20
CA SER A 153 0.17 4.59 -1.80
C SER A 153 -0.91 3.86 -2.60
N GLY A 154 -2.01 4.54 -2.83
CA GLY A 154 -3.10 4.06 -3.68
C GLY A 154 -3.58 5.17 -4.59
N ALA A 155 -4.03 4.80 -5.79
CA ALA A 155 -4.62 5.76 -6.70
C ALA A 155 -5.89 5.19 -7.35
N ALA A 156 -6.77 6.11 -7.76
CA ALA A 156 -7.99 5.79 -8.52
C ALA A 156 -8.42 7.01 -9.32
N THR A 157 -9.25 6.77 -10.33
CA THR A 157 -10.11 7.81 -10.92
C THR A 157 -11.40 7.87 -10.12
N ILE A 158 -11.78 9.06 -9.66
CA ILE A 158 -13.06 9.35 -9.00
C ILE A 158 -13.65 10.56 -9.70
N GLY A 159 -14.85 10.42 -10.27
CA GLY A 159 -15.41 11.45 -11.13
C GLY A 159 -14.45 11.80 -12.27
N THR A 160 -14.18 13.08 -12.45
CA THR A 160 -13.22 13.61 -13.44
C THR A 160 -11.81 13.82 -12.88
N CYS A 161 -11.47 13.22 -11.72
CA CYS A 161 -10.22 13.44 -11.03
C CYS A 161 -9.34 12.18 -10.93
N ALA A 162 -8.03 12.38 -11.04
CA ALA A 162 -7.03 11.48 -10.50
C ALA A 162 -6.88 11.74 -9.01
N VAL A 163 -7.03 10.69 -8.21
CA VAL A 163 -6.90 10.75 -6.74
C VAL A 163 -5.76 9.84 -6.32
N LEU A 164 -4.81 10.37 -5.57
CA LEU A 164 -3.68 9.64 -5.02
C LEU A 164 -3.58 9.88 -3.53
N GLY A 165 -3.62 8.81 -2.74
CA GLY A 165 -3.46 8.86 -1.30
C GLY A 165 -2.18 8.14 -0.83
N SER A 166 -1.53 8.72 0.17
CA SER A 166 -0.38 8.14 0.87
C SER A 166 -0.29 8.73 2.29
N SER A 167 0.78 8.41 3.02
CA SER A 167 1.01 8.94 4.36
C SER A 167 2.49 9.08 4.69
N PHE A 168 2.79 9.92 5.68
CA PHE A 168 4.07 9.94 6.39
C PHE A 168 3.94 8.99 7.58
N LEU A 169 4.53 7.81 7.47
CA LEU A 169 4.47 6.76 8.49
C LEU A 169 5.53 6.99 9.54
N LEU A 170 5.12 7.46 10.73
CA LEU A 170 6.04 7.72 11.84
C LEU A 170 6.40 6.42 12.57
N ARG A 171 5.40 5.54 12.82
CA ARG A 171 5.58 4.24 13.45
C ARG A 171 4.59 3.22 12.89
N PHE A 172 5.06 1.98 12.65
CA PHE A 172 4.23 0.90 12.14
C PHE A 172 4.04 -0.22 13.19
N PRO A 173 2.81 -0.50 13.63
CA PRO A 173 2.53 -1.52 14.64
C PRO A 173 2.46 -2.92 13.99
N VAL A 174 3.62 -3.50 13.67
CA VAL A 174 3.77 -4.77 12.93
C VAL A 174 2.89 -5.88 13.48
N GLU A 175 2.92 -6.11 14.79
CA GLU A 175 2.19 -7.21 15.45
C GLU A 175 0.68 -7.00 15.38
N ARG A 176 0.23 -5.76 15.59
CA ARG A 176 -1.20 -5.41 15.52
C ARG A 176 -1.73 -5.62 14.12
N PHE A 177 -0.98 -5.17 13.10
CA PHE A 177 -1.36 -5.38 11.71
C PHE A 177 -1.37 -6.87 11.34
N ALA A 178 -0.31 -7.62 11.67
CA ALA A 178 -0.24 -9.04 11.38
C ALA A 178 -1.36 -9.84 12.05
N ALA A 179 -1.78 -9.45 13.26
CA ALA A 179 -2.90 -10.08 13.98
C ALA A 179 -4.27 -9.85 13.31
N CYS A 180 -4.39 -8.81 12.48
CA CYS A 180 -5.63 -8.52 11.73
C CYS A 180 -5.75 -9.34 10.43
N ILE A 181 -4.66 -9.91 9.91
CA ILE A 181 -4.67 -10.64 8.64
C ILE A 181 -5.21 -12.06 8.84
N ALA A 182 -6.09 -12.49 7.93
CA ALA A 182 -6.57 -13.87 7.90
C ALA A 182 -5.38 -14.80 7.59
N ALA A 183 -4.97 -15.56 8.60
CA ALA A 183 -3.82 -16.45 8.54
C ALA A 183 -4.30 -17.91 8.61
N PRO A 184 -3.84 -18.80 7.73
CA PRO A 184 -4.19 -20.22 7.76
C PRO A 184 -3.62 -20.94 8.99
N SER A 185 -2.57 -20.40 9.61
CA SER A 185 -1.94 -20.97 10.81
C SER A 185 -1.25 -19.90 11.67
N GLN A 186 -1.00 -20.24 12.95
CA GLN A 186 -0.21 -19.39 13.84
C GLN A 186 1.23 -19.20 13.33
N ALA A 187 1.81 -20.25 12.74
CA ALA A 187 3.14 -20.18 12.17
C ALA A 187 3.19 -19.26 10.94
N PHE A 188 2.11 -19.16 10.13
CA PHE A 188 1.99 -18.16 9.08
C PHE A 188 2.07 -16.75 9.66
N THR A 189 1.33 -16.47 10.74
CA THR A 189 1.37 -15.16 11.42
C THR A 189 2.78 -14.82 11.90
N ALA A 190 3.51 -15.78 12.47
CA ALA A 190 4.90 -15.57 12.91
C ALA A 190 5.83 -15.24 11.72
N TRP A 191 5.65 -15.91 10.59
CA TRP A 191 6.39 -15.61 9.37
C TRP A 191 6.02 -14.25 8.79
N LEU A 192 4.75 -13.88 8.84
CA LEU A 192 4.27 -12.57 8.42
C LEU A 192 4.91 -11.45 9.23
N VAL A 193 4.93 -11.57 10.56
CA VAL A 193 5.59 -10.60 11.45
C VAL A 193 7.06 -10.42 11.07
N ARG A 194 7.80 -11.54 10.88
CA ARG A 194 9.19 -11.48 10.43
C ARG A 194 9.35 -10.80 9.08
N ALA A 195 8.56 -11.22 8.09
CA ALA A 195 8.60 -10.66 6.74
C ALA A 195 8.26 -9.15 6.73
N LEU A 196 7.27 -8.71 7.54
CA LEU A 196 6.95 -7.30 7.69
C LEU A 196 8.14 -6.52 8.29
N ARG A 197 8.75 -7.01 9.37
CA ARG A 197 9.94 -6.38 9.98
C ARG A 197 11.12 -6.29 9.03
N ASP A 198 11.32 -7.30 8.18
CA ASP A 198 12.41 -7.31 7.20
C ASP A 198 12.13 -6.39 6.00
N CYS A 199 10.87 -6.25 5.61
CA CYS A 199 10.47 -5.56 4.40
C CYS A 199 10.02 -4.11 4.61
N LEU A 200 9.50 -3.77 5.80
CA LEU A 200 8.97 -2.45 6.12
C LEU A 200 9.90 -1.71 7.09
N THR A 201 9.80 -0.40 7.03
CA THR A 201 10.42 0.51 8.00
C THR A 201 9.48 1.68 8.25
N ASP A 202 9.77 2.47 9.27
CA ASP A 202 9.05 3.68 9.61
C ASP A 202 10.02 4.81 9.93
N TRP A 203 9.51 6.00 10.15
CA TRP A 203 10.32 7.18 10.41
C TRP A 203 11.14 7.04 11.71
N GLU A 204 10.47 6.64 12.80
CA GLU A 204 11.08 6.55 14.14
C GLU A 204 12.20 5.51 14.24
N SER A 205 12.24 4.56 13.30
CA SER A 205 13.37 3.61 13.17
C SER A 205 14.66 4.28 12.68
N HIS A 206 14.62 5.52 12.22
CA HIS A 206 15.78 6.22 11.64
C HIS A 206 16.05 7.56 12.32
N LEU A 207 15.02 8.35 12.62
CA LEU A 207 15.12 9.69 13.20
C LEU A 207 13.96 9.93 14.18
N PRO A 208 14.12 10.82 15.16
CA PRO A 208 12.98 11.28 15.96
C PRO A 208 11.86 11.81 15.07
N ALA A 209 10.61 11.52 15.45
CA ALA A 209 9.46 12.05 14.73
C ALA A 209 9.46 13.59 14.73
N PRO A 210 9.21 14.24 13.60
CA PRO A 210 9.05 15.69 13.56
C PRO A 210 7.75 16.09 14.24
N SER A 211 7.65 17.36 14.65
CA SER A 211 6.35 17.90 15.01
C SER A 211 5.42 17.92 13.80
N GLU A 212 4.13 17.80 14.05
CA GLU A 212 3.12 17.86 12.98
C GLU A 212 3.23 19.15 12.16
N GLU A 213 3.45 20.28 12.84
CA GLU A 213 3.61 21.58 12.18
C GLU A 213 4.85 21.62 11.26
N ALA A 214 6.00 21.13 11.74
CA ALA A 214 7.21 21.05 10.91
C ALA A 214 7.03 20.15 9.70
N LEU A 215 6.37 19.00 9.87
CA LEU A 215 6.09 18.08 8.79
C LEU A 215 5.13 18.69 7.76
N ARG A 216 4.05 19.30 8.22
CA ARG A 216 3.05 19.99 7.39
C ARG A 216 3.69 21.11 6.58
N GLN A 217 4.50 21.95 7.22
CA GLN A 217 5.18 23.06 6.55
C GLN A 217 6.16 22.54 5.48
N ALA A 218 6.97 21.53 5.80
CA ALA A 218 7.89 20.92 4.85
C ALA A 218 7.16 20.28 3.65
N PHE A 219 6.01 19.64 3.90
CA PHE A 219 5.20 19.06 2.83
C PHE A 219 4.57 20.14 1.94
N ARG A 220 4.06 21.22 2.52
CA ARG A 220 3.54 22.37 1.77
C ARG A 220 4.61 22.99 0.87
N GLN A 221 5.81 23.18 1.39
CA GLN A 221 6.95 23.64 0.59
C GLN A 221 7.30 22.66 -0.52
N ALA A 222 7.33 21.37 -0.23
CA ALA A 222 7.61 20.33 -1.22
C ALA A 222 6.57 20.28 -2.34
N LEU A 223 5.28 20.51 -2.05
CA LEU A 223 4.23 20.62 -3.06
C LEU A 223 4.47 21.84 -3.99
N ALA A 224 4.88 22.96 -3.44
CA ALA A 224 5.24 24.14 -4.25
C ALA A 224 6.47 23.85 -5.13
N GLU A 225 7.52 23.25 -4.58
CA GLU A 225 8.77 22.97 -5.30
C GLU A 225 8.61 21.89 -6.38
N THR A 226 7.78 20.86 -6.16
CA THR A 226 7.68 19.71 -7.06
C THR A 226 6.51 19.78 -8.04
N LEU A 227 5.41 20.43 -7.65
CA LEU A 227 4.19 20.52 -8.46
C LEU A 227 3.87 21.95 -8.92
N GLY A 228 4.59 22.96 -8.44
CA GLY A 228 4.33 24.37 -8.74
C GLY A 228 3.04 24.88 -8.11
N TRP A 229 2.58 24.27 -7.02
CA TRP A 229 1.31 24.63 -6.38
C TRP A 229 1.46 25.77 -5.37
N THR A 230 0.59 26.77 -5.44
CA THR A 230 0.40 27.76 -4.39
C THR A 230 -0.79 27.33 -3.55
N LEU A 231 -0.52 26.90 -2.31
CA LEU A 231 -1.55 26.37 -1.42
C LEU A 231 -2.33 27.50 -0.75
N VAL A 232 -3.65 27.40 -0.85
CA VAL A 232 -4.61 28.31 -0.20
C VAL A 232 -5.40 27.49 0.81
N GLU A 233 -5.41 27.93 2.07
CA GLU A 233 -6.25 27.33 3.11
C GLU A 233 -7.71 27.41 2.68
N ASP A 234 -8.41 26.29 2.78
CA ASP A 234 -9.81 26.23 2.39
C ASP A 234 -10.57 25.19 3.24
N ALA A 235 -11.87 25.20 3.12
CA ALA A 235 -12.78 24.32 3.82
C ALA A 235 -13.73 23.63 2.83
N VAL A 236 -14.36 22.56 3.29
CA VAL A 236 -15.41 21.86 2.55
C VAL A 236 -16.60 22.80 2.37
N SER A 237 -17.00 23.04 1.13
CA SER A 237 -18.19 23.84 0.80
C SER A 237 -19.49 23.06 1.07
N PRO A 238 -20.66 23.74 1.19
CA PRO A 238 -21.96 23.06 1.36
C PRO A 238 -22.28 22.06 0.23
N ALA A 239 -21.93 22.37 -1.01
CA ALA A 239 -22.13 21.46 -2.15
C ALA A 239 -21.27 20.20 -2.06
N GLU A 240 -19.98 20.38 -1.65
CA GLU A 240 -19.06 19.27 -1.41
C GLU A 240 -19.50 18.43 -0.21
N ALA A 241 -19.97 19.07 0.87
CA ALA A 241 -20.52 18.38 2.03
C ALA A 241 -21.71 17.47 1.66
N HIS A 242 -22.55 17.92 0.74
CA HIS A 242 -23.64 17.09 0.21
C HIS A 242 -23.12 15.89 -0.59
N ALA A 243 -22.14 16.09 -1.46
CA ALA A 243 -21.49 15.00 -2.22
C ALA A 243 -20.77 14.00 -1.29
N ILE A 244 -20.11 14.47 -0.24
CA ILE A 244 -19.49 13.64 0.79
C ILE A 244 -20.53 12.79 1.50
N ALA A 245 -21.66 13.36 1.91
CA ALA A 245 -22.73 12.66 2.60
C ALA A 245 -23.40 11.59 1.71
N GLN A 246 -23.58 11.86 0.43
CA GLN A 246 -24.09 10.87 -0.54
C GLN A 246 -23.10 9.73 -0.77
N GLY A 247 -21.81 10.04 -0.87
CA GLY A 247 -20.76 9.05 -1.10
C GLY A 247 -20.51 8.13 0.11
N CYS A 248 -20.76 8.59 1.35
CA CYS A 248 -20.54 7.77 2.56
C CYS A 248 -21.30 6.43 2.49
N GLY A 249 -22.56 6.44 2.04
CA GLY A 249 -23.37 5.22 1.92
C GLY A 249 -22.88 4.24 0.84
N GLU A 250 -22.32 4.74 -0.25
CA GLU A 250 -21.85 3.91 -1.36
C GLU A 250 -20.56 3.15 -1.01
N TRP A 251 -19.69 3.71 -0.18
CA TRP A 251 -18.41 3.08 0.20
C TRP A 251 -18.55 2.10 1.37
N GLU A 252 -19.50 2.33 2.28
CA GLU A 252 -19.82 1.40 3.37
C GLU A 252 -20.70 0.23 2.89
N ALA A 253 -21.65 0.49 2.00
CA ALA A 253 -22.65 -0.46 1.52
C ALA A 253 -22.28 -1.17 0.20
N GLY A 254 -21.11 -0.93 -0.37
CA GLY A 254 -20.72 -1.54 -1.65
C GLY A 254 -20.87 -3.05 -1.62
N GLU A 255 -22.08 -3.56 -1.87
CA GLU A 255 -22.40 -4.94 -2.18
C GLU A 255 -21.65 -5.34 -3.44
N GLN A 256 -20.45 -5.77 -3.24
CA GLN A 256 -19.75 -6.48 -4.29
C GLN A 256 -19.68 -7.91 -3.82
N GLY A 257 -20.25 -8.82 -4.60
CA GLY A 257 -20.29 -10.23 -4.28
C GLY A 257 -18.93 -10.81 -3.85
N PRO A 258 -18.88 -12.03 -3.34
CA PRO A 258 -17.67 -12.61 -2.76
C PRO A 258 -16.51 -12.49 -3.74
N ARG A 259 -15.46 -11.79 -3.32
CA ARG A 259 -14.24 -11.61 -4.10
C ARG A 259 -13.20 -12.58 -3.60
N ALA A 260 -12.44 -13.12 -4.52
CA ALA A 260 -11.30 -13.94 -4.17
C ALA A 260 -10.22 -13.07 -3.46
N ARG A 261 -9.47 -13.69 -2.57
CA ARG A 261 -8.28 -13.08 -1.97
C ARG A 261 -7.33 -12.62 -3.07
N ARG A 262 -6.76 -11.42 -2.93
CA ARG A 262 -5.86 -10.84 -3.94
C ARG A 262 -4.64 -11.72 -4.21
N VAL A 263 -4.07 -12.31 -3.16
CA VAL A 263 -3.00 -13.31 -3.26
C VAL A 263 -3.59 -14.64 -2.82
N PRO A 264 -3.81 -15.59 -3.72
CA PRO A 264 -4.29 -16.91 -3.35
C PRO A 264 -3.43 -17.50 -2.23
N TYR A 265 -4.10 -18.02 -1.19
CA TYR A 265 -3.47 -18.65 -0.03
C TYR A 265 -2.53 -17.75 0.80
N GLY A 266 -2.50 -16.42 0.58
CA GLY A 266 -1.50 -15.62 1.26
C GLY A 266 -1.68 -14.11 1.19
N ILE A 267 -0.58 -13.38 1.34
CA ILE A 267 -0.55 -11.92 1.36
C ILE A 267 0.66 -11.41 0.58
N LYS A 268 0.50 -10.25 -0.06
CA LYS A 268 1.59 -9.43 -0.57
C LYS A 268 2.13 -8.56 0.56
N VAL A 269 3.37 -8.81 0.99
CA VAL A 269 4.04 -8.05 2.06
C VAL A 269 4.50 -6.67 1.55
N LYS A 270 5.18 -6.67 0.40
CA LYS A 270 5.53 -5.48 -0.38
C LYS A 270 5.65 -5.87 -1.86
N ARG A 271 6.06 -4.94 -2.72
CA ARG A 271 6.35 -5.25 -4.11
C ARG A 271 7.29 -6.45 -4.20
N ASP A 272 6.91 -7.44 -5.02
CA ASP A 272 7.66 -8.68 -5.30
C ASP A 272 8.00 -9.54 -4.07
N VAL A 273 7.28 -9.36 -2.93
CA VAL A 273 7.41 -10.21 -1.74
C VAL A 273 6.05 -10.73 -1.32
N PHE A 274 5.91 -12.07 -1.34
CA PHE A 274 4.65 -12.76 -1.04
C PHE A 274 4.87 -13.85 -0.02
N LEU A 275 3.97 -13.94 0.96
CA LEU A 275 3.88 -15.04 1.90
C LEU A 275 2.60 -15.80 1.64
N THR A 276 2.70 -17.10 1.38
CA THR A 276 1.58 -17.97 1.06
C THR A 276 1.66 -19.27 1.86
N GLU A 277 0.51 -19.86 2.19
CA GLU A 277 0.40 -21.17 2.82
C GLU A 277 -0.85 -21.89 2.33
N ARG A 278 -0.68 -23.10 1.82
CA ARG A 278 -1.77 -23.94 1.35
C ARG A 278 -1.76 -25.28 2.06
N HIS A 279 -2.93 -25.73 2.48
CA HIS A 279 -3.18 -27.03 3.07
C HIS A 279 -3.91 -27.93 2.06
N VAL A 280 -3.47 -29.20 1.97
CA VAL A 280 -4.09 -30.24 1.15
C VAL A 280 -4.08 -31.54 1.98
N GLY A 281 -5.23 -31.89 2.57
CA GLY A 281 -5.30 -32.93 3.60
C GLY A 281 -4.39 -32.61 4.78
N ASP A 282 -3.57 -33.56 5.20
CA ASP A 282 -2.60 -33.39 6.30
C ASP A 282 -1.29 -32.70 5.89
N ARG A 283 -1.16 -32.37 4.61
CA ARG A 283 0.02 -31.71 4.08
C ARG A 283 -0.17 -30.22 3.98
N PHE A 284 0.87 -29.45 4.30
CA PHE A 284 0.94 -28.03 3.97
C PHE A 284 2.28 -27.66 3.35
N ALA A 285 2.25 -26.61 2.53
CA ALA A 285 3.43 -25.86 2.14
C ALA A 285 3.23 -24.39 2.53
N ARG A 286 4.24 -23.78 3.18
CA ARG A 286 4.34 -22.34 3.42
C ARG A 286 5.54 -21.82 2.66
N VAL A 287 5.35 -20.76 1.88
CA VAL A 287 6.35 -20.24 0.97
C VAL A 287 6.45 -18.74 1.13
N LEU A 288 7.65 -18.24 1.36
CA LEU A 288 8.00 -16.83 1.23
C LEU A 288 8.80 -16.68 -0.07
N THR A 289 8.30 -15.84 -0.96
CA THR A 289 8.99 -15.50 -2.21
C THR A 289 9.44 -14.05 -2.20
N ARG A 290 10.58 -13.78 -2.84
CA ARG A 290 11.11 -12.43 -3.07
C ARG A 290 11.70 -12.35 -4.47
N SER A 291 11.26 -11.33 -5.25
CA SER A 291 11.78 -11.06 -6.60
C SER A 291 11.80 -12.31 -7.50
N GLY A 292 10.70 -13.08 -7.47
CA GLY A 292 10.55 -14.27 -8.29
C GLY A 292 11.36 -15.50 -7.83
N ARG A 293 11.91 -15.48 -6.61
CA ARG A 293 12.70 -16.60 -6.04
C ARG A 293 12.12 -17.05 -4.70
N PHE A 294 12.42 -18.27 -4.30
CA PHE A 294 12.14 -18.73 -2.93
C PHE A 294 13.09 -18.05 -1.95
N GLU A 295 12.54 -17.49 -0.88
CA GLU A 295 13.30 -16.95 0.24
C GLU A 295 13.26 -17.92 1.43
N ALA A 296 12.11 -18.56 1.67
CA ALA A 296 11.96 -19.59 2.67
C ALA A 296 10.81 -20.54 2.29
N VAL A 297 10.93 -21.82 2.65
CA VAL A 297 9.92 -22.85 2.44
C VAL A 297 9.79 -23.70 3.70
N ALA A 298 8.55 -23.96 4.15
CA ALA A 298 8.27 -24.92 5.20
C ALA A 298 7.22 -25.93 4.71
N LEU A 299 7.40 -27.20 5.08
CA LEU A 299 6.50 -28.30 4.76
C LEU A 299 6.07 -29.02 6.03
N SER A 300 4.87 -29.63 6.03
CA SER A 300 4.43 -30.49 7.15
C SER A 300 5.31 -31.72 7.38
N ALA A 301 6.03 -32.16 6.35
CA ALA A 301 7.03 -33.24 6.48
C ALA A 301 8.26 -32.82 7.32
N GLY A 302 8.40 -31.51 7.64
CA GLY A 302 9.63 -30.96 8.17
C GLY A 302 10.72 -30.85 7.09
N LEU A 303 11.49 -29.78 7.16
CA LEU A 303 12.69 -29.62 6.32
C LEU A 303 13.86 -29.25 7.23
N PRO A 304 15.02 -29.89 7.10
CA PRO A 304 16.19 -29.48 7.83
C PRO A 304 16.70 -28.11 7.33
N GLU A 305 17.43 -27.40 8.17
CA GLU A 305 17.95 -26.07 7.85
C GLU A 305 18.78 -26.05 6.54
N ALA A 306 19.50 -27.14 6.26
CA ALA A 306 20.25 -27.30 5.03
C ALA A 306 19.39 -27.26 3.76
N ALA A 307 18.12 -27.71 3.84
CA ALA A 307 17.20 -27.65 2.72
C ALA A 307 16.82 -26.22 2.35
N ASP A 308 16.71 -25.33 3.34
CA ASP A 308 16.33 -23.92 3.13
C ASP A 308 17.36 -23.21 2.22
N VAL A 309 18.66 -23.46 2.45
CA VAL A 309 19.74 -22.91 1.62
C VAL A 309 19.66 -23.38 0.17
N LEU A 310 19.40 -24.68 -0.04
CA LEU A 310 19.30 -25.25 -1.39
C LEU A 310 18.04 -24.78 -2.11
N LEU A 311 16.92 -24.65 -1.42
CA LEU A 311 15.67 -24.16 -2.00
C LEU A 311 15.74 -22.68 -2.40
N ARG A 312 16.47 -21.85 -1.65
CA ARG A 312 16.74 -20.44 -2.03
C ARG A 312 17.51 -20.33 -3.34
N ALA A 313 18.44 -21.24 -3.58
CA ALA A 313 19.21 -21.28 -4.82
C ALA A 313 18.47 -21.96 -5.97
N CYS A 314 17.36 -22.67 -5.66
CA CYS A 314 16.60 -23.44 -6.63
C CYS A 314 15.75 -22.55 -7.54
N PRO A 315 15.78 -22.71 -8.86
CA PRO A 315 14.81 -22.06 -9.73
C PRO A 315 13.38 -22.54 -9.39
N PRO A 316 12.35 -21.66 -9.55
CA PRO A 316 10.95 -22.04 -9.33
C PRO A 316 10.40 -22.90 -10.48
N ALA A 317 11.02 -24.05 -10.69
CA ALA A 317 10.71 -25.02 -11.72
C ALA A 317 10.55 -26.43 -11.12
N PHE A 318 9.56 -27.17 -11.62
CA PHE A 318 9.18 -28.47 -11.07
C PHE A 318 10.34 -29.44 -10.94
N ASP A 319 11.10 -29.66 -12.03
CA ASP A 319 12.21 -30.65 -12.02
C ASP A 319 13.37 -30.20 -11.12
N ALA A 320 13.64 -28.93 -11.02
CA ALA A 320 14.66 -28.39 -10.11
C ALA A 320 14.28 -28.65 -8.66
N LEU A 321 13.05 -28.28 -8.28
CA LEU A 321 12.51 -28.53 -6.94
C LEU A 321 12.45 -30.01 -6.59
N ARG A 322 11.94 -30.83 -7.50
CA ARG A 322 11.88 -32.28 -7.30
C ARG A 322 13.25 -32.90 -7.02
N ARG A 323 14.28 -32.49 -7.77
CA ARG A 323 15.67 -32.98 -7.54
C ARG A 323 16.20 -32.48 -6.19
N SER A 324 16.00 -31.19 -5.86
CA SER A 324 16.48 -30.66 -4.59
C SER A 324 15.79 -31.30 -3.39
N LEU A 325 14.50 -31.57 -3.48
CA LEU A 325 13.71 -32.18 -2.40
C LEU A 325 14.03 -33.65 -2.19
N ALA A 326 14.44 -34.41 -3.24
CA ALA A 326 14.75 -35.82 -3.14
C ALA A 326 15.91 -36.15 -2.18
N GLY A 327 16.67 -35.15 -1.73
CA GLY A 327 17.68 -35.32 -0.67
C GLY A 327 17.14 -35.14 0.76
N PHE A 328 15.88 -34.70 0.93
CA PHE A 328 15.31 -34.32 2.23
C PHE A 328 13.97 -34.99 2.54
N VAL A 329 13.25 -35.44 1.53
CA VAL A 329 11.99 -36.19 1.66
C VAL A 329 12.10 -37.51 0.92
N PRO A 330 11.23 -38.53 1.18
CA PRO A 330 11.19 -39.74 0.39
C PRO A 330 11.09 -39.46 -1.11
N ARG A 331 11.88 -40.15 -1.92
CA ARG A 331 11.98 -39.87 -3.38
C ARG A 331 10.63 -39.95 -4.10
N GLU A 332 9.79 -40.90 -3.69
CA GLU A 332 8.41 -41.05 -4.18
C GLU A 332 7.51 -39.86 -3.85
N GLU A 333 7.81 -39.12 -2.80
CA GLU A 333 7.04 -37.94 -2.38
C GLU A 333 7.59 -36.62 -2.97
N ALA A 334 8.85 -36.59 -3.39
CA ALA A 334 9.51 -35.36 -3.85
C ALA A 334 8.74 -34.66 -4.99
N ALA A 335 8.10 -35.43 -5.88
CA ALA A 335 7.29 -34.87 -6.97
C ALA A 335 6.01 -34.21 -6.45
N SER A 336 5.33 -34.79 -5.47
CA SER A 336 4.09 -34.21 -4.89
C SER A 336 4.38 -32.97 -4.07
N TRP A 337 5.50 -32.95 -3.32
CA TRP A 337 5.95 -31.75 -2.60
C TRP A 337 6.37 -30.62 -3.53
N ALA A 338 7.13 -30.94 -4.60
CA ALA A 338 7.50 -29.92 -5.59
C ALA A 338 6.26 -29.25 -6.24
N ARG A 339 5.24 -30.04 -6.55
CA ARG A 339 3.98 -29.54 -7.09
C ARG A 339 3.26 -28.65 -6.07
N LEU A 340 3.12 -29.10 -4.81
CA LEU A 340 2.46 -28.33 -3.76
C LEU A 340 3.17 -27.00 -3.50
N ILE A 341 4.51 -26.96 -3.48
CA ILE A 341 5.27 -25.71 -3.32
C ILE A 341 4.97 -24.75 -4.48
N LEU A 342 5.01 -25.23 -5.73
CA LEU A 342 4.75 -24.36 -6.90
C LEU A 342 3.31 -23.85 -6.96
N GLU A 343 2.35 -24.69 -6.61
CA GLU A 343 0.92 -24.31 -6.57
C GLU A 343 0.61 -23.36 -5.40
N THR A 344 1.46 -23.36 -4.36
CA THR A 344 1.32 -22.48 -3.20
C THR A 344 2.02 -21.15 -3.45
N ALA A 345 3.19 -21.16 -4.09
CA ALA A 345 4.02 -19.99 -4.27
C ALA A 345 3.35 -18.92 -5.17
N CYS A 346 3.46 -17.68 -4.77
CA CYS A 346 3.10 -16.54 -5.60
C CYS A 346 4.37 -15.78 -5.98
N PHE A 347 4.62 -15.61 -7.28
CA PHE A 347 5.81 -14.94 -7.80
C PHE A 347 5.48 -13.56 -8.39
N HIS A 348 4.22 -13.36 -8.81
CA HIS A 348 3.74 -12.10 -9.38
C HIS A 348 2.32 -11.84 -8.90
N SER A 349 2.01 -10.59 -8.61
CA SER A 349 0.61 -10.12 -8.47
C SER A 349 0.34 -9.19 -9.64
N ASP A 350 -0.66 -9.52 -10.41
CA ASP A 350 -1.22 -8.63 -11.42
C ASP A 350 -1.78 -7.35 -10.79
#